data_6260cf5ef72d46bcbeb3c0a628524f10
#
_entry.id   6260cf5ef72d46bcbeb3c0a628524f10
#
_cell.length_a   1.000
_cell.length_b   1.000
_cell.length_c   1.000
_cell.angle_alpha   90.00
_cell.angle_beta   90.00
_cell.angle_gamma   90.00
#
_symmetry.space_group_name_H-M   'P 1'
#
loop_
_entity.id
_entity.type
_entity.pdbx_description
1 polymer ?
#
loop_
_entity_poly.entity_id
_entity_poly.type
_entity_poly.pdbx_seq_one_letter_code
_entity_poly.pdbx_strand_id
1 'polypeptide(L)'
;MGYKVIHHIANTSAIVKWPSAYMDMVRLGIGLYGVDMDDTALSVAPVSTLKTTITQIKTLPAGETIGYDRRGVLHRESRIATVKIGYADGYDRRFGQGKGQMLINGKLAPTIGSICMDMCMLDVTDIVAQEEDEVFVFPDIKRAAEAIGTIPYELLVNISSRVKRIYFYE
;
A
#
# COMPACT_ATOMS: atom_id res chain seq x y z
N MET A 1 -7.64 -48.94 -13.83
CA MET A 1 -7.74 -48.26 -12.54
C MET A 1 -8.15 -46.82 -12.81
N GLY A 2 -9.34 -46.37 -12.38
CA GLY A 2 -9.77 -44.99 -12.51
C GLY A 2 -9.28 -44.18 -11.31
N TYR A 3 -8.53 -43.10 -11.56
CA TYR A 3 -8.17 -42.15 -10.52
C TYR A 3 -9.37 -41.23 -10.23
N LYS A 4 -9.71 -41.07 -8.95
CA LYS A 4 -10.67 -40.04 -8.52
C LYS A 4 -9.88 -38.75 -8.39
N VAL A 5 -10.19 -37.74 -9.24
CA VAL A 5 -9.54 -36.44 -9.23
C VAL A 5 -10.52 -35.36 -8.76
N ILE A 6 -10.02 -34.29 -8.17
CA ILE A 6 -10.79 -33.10 -7.78
C ILE A 6 -10.70 -32.09 -8.95
N HIS A 7 -11.83 -31.76 -9.54
CA HIS A 7 -11.90 -30.78 -10.62
C HIS A 7 -12.08 -29.37 -10.02
N HIS A 8 -11.24 -28.45 -10.46
CA HIS A 8 -11.35 -27.05 -10.03
C HIS A 8 -10.79 -26.10 -11.08
N ILE A 9 -11.46 -24.98 -11.31
CA ILE A 9 -11.02 -23.93 -12.23
C ILE A 9 -11.24 -22.54 -11.63
N ALA A 10 -12.28 -22.34 -10.83
CA ALA A 10 -12.68 -21.03 -10.33
C ALA A 10 -11.66 -20.45 -9.35
N ASN A 11 -11.12 -19.25 -9.66
CA ASN A 11 -10.41 -18.35 -8.75
C ASN A 11 -11.40 -17.36 -8.09
N THR A 12 -10.93 -16.36 -7.33
CA THR A 12 -11.78 -15.37 -6.65
C THR A 12 -12.79 -14.72 -7.59
N SER A 13 -12.36 -14.22 -8.75
CA SER A 13 -13.23 -13.57 -9.73
C SER A 13 -14.25 -14.53 -10.33
N ALA A 14 -13.84 -15.76 -10.61
CA ALA A 14 -14.74 -16.77 -11.17
C ALA A 14 -15.77 -17.27 -10.13
N ILE A 15 -15.41 -17.26 -8.84
CA ILE A 15 -16.37 -17.58 -7.76
C ILE A 15 -17.55 -16.61 -7.81
N VAL A 16 -17.30 -15.34 -8.10
CA VAL A 16 -18.38 -14.33 -8.16
C VAL A 16 -19.12 -14.36 -9.48
N LYS A 17 -18.38 -14.44 -10.60
CA LYS A 17 -18.95 -14.25 -11.96
C LYS A 17 -19.55 -15.52 -12.56
N TRP A 18 -19.04 -16.70 -12.22
CA TRP A 18 -19.40 -17.96 -12.87
C TRP A 18 -19.66 -19.10 -11.86
N PRO A 19 -20.81 -19.10 -11.16
CA PRO A 19 -21.15 -20.19 -10.24
C PRO A 19 -21.14 -21.59 -10.88
N SER A 20 -21.43 -21.69 -12.18
CA SER A 20 -21.35 -22.96 -12.93
C SER A 20 -19.94 -23.54 -13.03
N ALA A 21 -18.91 -22.78 -12.76
CA ALA A 21 -17.50 -23.21 -12.79
C ALA A 21 -16.96 -23.70 -11.42
N TYR A 22 -17.81 -23.86 -10.39
CA TYR A 22 -17.35 -24.27 -9.05
C TYR A 22 -16.80 -25.71 -9.02
N MET A 23 -17.41 -26.61 -9.83
CA MET A 23 -17.03 -28.01 -9.88
C MET A 23 -16.95 -28.65 -8.47
N ASP A 24 -15.86 -29.39 -8.18
CA ASP A 24 -15.66 -30.02 -6.89
C ASP A 24 -15.02 -29.07 -5.85
N MET A 25 -14.33 -28.00 -6.28
CA MET A 25 -13.60 -27.09 -5.42
C MET A 25 -13.41 -25.73 -6.09
N VAL A 26 -13.38 -24.68 -5.27
CA VAL A 26 -12.99 -23.30 -5.70
C VAL A 26 -11.66 -22.91 -5.06
N ARG A 27 -10.96 -21.96 -5.67
CA ARG A 27 -9.68 -21.44 -5.20
C ARG A 27 -9.83 -19.97 -4.82
N LEU A 28 -10.24 -19.73 -3.58
CA LEU A 28 -10.33 -18.37 -3.05
C LEU A 28 -8.92 -17.84 -2.76
N GLY A 29 -8.57 -16.72 -3.36
CA GLY A 29 -7.26 -16.07 -3.26
C GLY A 29 -7.39 -14.64 -2.71
N ILE A 30 -7.30 -13.64 -3.58
CA ILE A 30 -7.25 -12.22 -3.17
C ILE A 30 -8.49 -11.77 -2.39
N GLY A 31 -9.62 -12.40 -2.58
CA GLY A 31 -10.83 -12.14 -1.78
C GLY A 31 -10.64 -12.39 -0.29
N LEU A 32 -9.72 -13.31 0.11
CA LEU A 32 -9.36 -13.52 1.52
C LEU A 32 -8.66 -12.31 2.15
N TYR A 33 -8.04 -11.47 1.34
CA TYR A 33 -7.40 -10.23 1.80
C TYR A 33 -8.35 -9.03 1.80
N GLY A 34 -9.63 -9.27 1.46
CA GLY A 34 -10.62 -8.21 1.40
C GLY A 34 -10.47 -7.27 0.20
N VAL A 35 -9.99 -7.80 -0.93
CA VAL A 35 -9.85 -7.04 -2.18
C VAL A 35 -10.75 -7.62 -3.26
N ASP A 36 -11.70 -6.80 -3.75
CA ASP A 36 -12.50 -7.10 -4.94
C ASP A 36 -11.81 -6.49 -6.16
N MET A 37 -11.21 -7.34 -7.01
CA MET A 37 -10.45 -6.90 -8.19
C MET A 37 -11.33 -6.39 -9.34
N ASP A 38 -12.56 -6.86 -9.40
CA ASP A 38 -13.41 -6.70 -10.57
C ASP A 38 -14.58 -5.75 -10.34
N ASP A 39 -14.64 -5.08 -9.20
CA ASP A 39 -15.78 -4.24 -8.77
C ASP A 39 -17.12 -4.97 -8.88
N THR A 40 -17.12 -6.24 -8.47
CA THR A 40 -18.25 -7.16 -8.67
C THR A 40 -19.41 -6.93 -7.72
N ALA A 41 -19.38 -5.85 -6.92
CA ALA A 41 -20.30 -5.61 -5.81
C ALA A 41 -20.17 -6.66 -4.67
N LEU A 42 -19.09 -7.43 -4.65
CA LEU A 42 -18.77 -8.30 -3.52
C LEU A 42 -18.40 -7.42 -2.32
N SER A 43 -19.21 -7.48 -1.27
CA SER A 43 -18.93 -6.76 -0.03
C SER A 43 -17.81 -7.48 0.73
N VAL A 44 -16.57 -7.10 0.47
CA VAL A 44 -15.39 -7.57 1.22
C VAL A 44 -14.78 -6.42 2.00
N ALA A 45 -14.29 -6.71 3.22
CA ALA A 45 -13.57 -5.74 4.04
C ALA A 45 -12.08 -6.07 4.06
N PRO A 46 -11.18 -5.06 3.99
CA PRO A 46 -9.76 -5.27 4.16
C PRO A 46 -9.46 -5.96 5.50
N VAL A 47 -8.69 -7.06 5.45
CA VAL A 47 -8.35 -7.85 6.66
C VAL A 47 -7.02 -7.41 7.29
N SER A 48 -6.32 -6.49 6.69
CA SER A 48 -5.04 -5.98 7.20
C SER A 48 -4.85 -4.50 6.87
N THR A 49 -4.12 -3.83 7.74
CA THR A 49 -3.73 -2.42 7.56
C THR A 49 -2.22 -2.30 7.80
N LEU A 50 -1.51 -1.73 6.84
CA LEU A 50 -0.09 -1.41 7.01
C LEU A 50 0.05 0.02 7.54
N LYS A 51 0.68 0.15 8.71
CA LYS A 51 0.89 1.43 9.38
C LYS A 51 2.37 1.69 9.64
N THR A 52 2.72 2.95 9.71
CA THR A 52 3.99 3.46 10.21
C THR A 52 3.75 4.72 11.03
N THR A 53 4.80 5.38 11.51
CA THR A 53 4.71 6.65 12.24
C THR A 53 5.63 7.69 11.63
N ILE A 54 5.31 8.95 11.87
CA ILE A 54 6.19 10.07 11.55
C ILE A 54 7.32 10.10 12.58
N THR A 55 8.57 10.04 12.11
CA THR A 55 9.76 10.08 12.99
C THR A 55 10.40 11.46 13.07
N GLN A 56 10.13 12.32 12.10
CA GLN A 56 10.65 13.68 12.06
C GLN A 56 9.81 14.55 11.15
N ILE A 57 9.65 15.83 11.51
CA ILE A 57 9.11 16.86 10.61
C ILE A 57 10.10 18.02 10.54
N LYS A 58 10.40 18.47 9.31
CA LYS A 58 11.22 19.66 9.05
C LYS A 58 10.48 20.64 8.15
N THR A 59 10.59 21.92 8.46
CA THR A 59 10.22 23.01 7.54
C THR A 59 11.47 23.39 6.74
N LEU A 60 11.36 23.37 5.43
CA LEU A 60 12.45 23.62 4.50
C LEU A 60 12.03 24.69 3.49
N PRO A 61 12.94 25.61 3.11
CA PRO A 61 12.61 26.67 2.16
C PRO A 61 12.47 26.16 0.72
N ALA A 62 11.89 26.97 -0.13
CA ALA A 62 11.87 26.75 -1.57
C ALA A 62 13.30 26.59 -2.13
N GLY A 63 13.47 25.70 -3.11
CA GLY A 63 14.77 25.39 -3.74
C GLY A 63 15.55 24.28 -3.05
N GLU A 64 15.20 23.90 -1.82
CA GLU A 64 15.79 22.74 -1.17
C GLU A 64 15.39 21.42 -1.85
N THR A 65 16.23 20.40 -1.65
CA THR A 65 16.06 19.10 -2.30
C THR A 65 15.97 17.97 -1.28
N ILE A 66 15.14 16.96 -1.60
CA ILE A 66 14.80 15.87 -0.71
C ILE A 66 15.29 14.53 -1.27
N GLY A 67 15.90 13.73 -0.40
CA GLY A 67 16.28 12.33 -0.67
C GLY A 67 17.52 12.19 -1.53
N TYR A 68 17.84 10.94 -1.86
CA TYR A 68 18.98 10.59 -2.69
C TYR A 68 18.85 11.18 -4.10
N ASP A 69 20.00 11.53 -4.68
CA ASP A 69 20.13 12.15 -6.01
C ASP A 69 19.41 13.50 -6.12
N ARG A 70 19.00 14.10 -5.00
CA ARG A 70 18.31 15.39 -4.95
C ARG A 70 17.06 15.43 -5.83
N ARG A 71 16.34 14.31 -5.94
CA ARG A 71 15.21 14.15 -6.88
C ARG A 71 13.94 14.86 -6.45
N GLY A 72 13.72 15.04 -5.15
CA GLY A 72 12.62 15.84 -4.65
C GLY A 72 13.05 17.31 -4.63
N VAL A 73 12.35 18.18 -5.35
CA VAL A 73 12.62 19.63 -5.37
C VAL A 73 11.44 20.37 -4.75
N LEU A 74 11.72 21.26 -3.80
CA LEU A 74 10.71 22.09 -3.16
C LEU A 74 10.49 23.37 -3.95
N HIS A 75 9.26 23.62 -4.38
CA HIS A 75 8.87 24.83 -5.12
C HIS A 75 8.32 25.94 -4.23
N ARG A 76 8.09 25.64 -2.96
CA ARG A 76 7.64 26.58 -1.90
C ARG A 76 8.25 26.16 -0.57
N GLU A 77 8.14 26.99 0.44
CA GLU A 77 8.41 26.54 1.80
C GLU A 77 7.48 25.39 2.13
N SER A 78 8.05 24.28 2.58
CA SER A 78 7.34 23.02 2.74
C SER A 78 7.68 22.33 4.07
N ARG A 79 6.68 21.67 4.64
CA ARG A 79 6.83 20.77 5.79
C ARG A 79 6.99 19.35 5.28
N ILE A 80 8.12 18.74 5.58
CA ILE A 80 8.46 17.38 5.11
C ILE A 80 8.52 16.44 6.31
N ALA A 81 7.68 15.41 6.26
CA ALA A 81 7.68 14.34 7.25
C ALA A 81 8.53 13.17 6.75
N THR A 82 9.37 12.64 7.64
CA THR A 82 10.05 11.35 7.43
C THR A 82 9.27 10.25 8.13
N VAL A 83 8.97 9.18 7.40
CA VAL A 83 8.29 7.98 7.93
C VAL A 83 9.18 6.76 7.83
N LYS A 84 9.07 5.87 8.83
CA LYS A 84 9.90 4.67 8.97
C LYS A 84 9.32 3.51 8.18
N ILE A 85 9.33 3.64 6.84
CA ILE A 85 9.02 2.57 5.90
C ILE A 85 9.74 2.82 4.58
N GLY A 86 10.35 1.80 4.01
CA GLY A 86 11.06 1.88 2.76
C GLY A 86 10.97 0.61 1.93
N TYR A 87 11.81 0.49 0.90
CA TYR A 87 11.71 -0.64 -0.02
C TYR A 87 12.11 -1.99 0.63
N ALA A 88 12.91 -1.98 1.69
CA ALA A 88 13.22 -3.20 2.43
C ALA A 88 12.04 -3.72 3.27
N ASP A 89 11.04 -2.87 3.52
CA ASP A 89 9.78 -3.23 4.16
C ASP A 89 8.72 -3.71 3.17
N GLY A 90 8.97 -3.51 1.86
CA GLY A 90 8.04 -3.81 0.78
C GLY A 90 7.36 -2.59 0.18
N TYR A 91 7.74 -1.36 0.57
CA TYR A 91 7.23 -0.14 -0.06
C TYR A 91 8.05 0.18 -1.30
N ASP A 92 7.55 -0.19 -2.47
CA ASP A 92 8.27 -0.16 -3.75
C ASP A 92 8.86 1.22 -4.08
N ARG A 93 10.06 1.24 -4.68
CA ARG A 93 10.73 2.46 -5.11
C ARG A 93 9.94 3.26 -6.14
N ARG A 94 9.07 2.61 -6.92
CA ARG A 94 8.17 3.26 -7.88
C ARG A 94 7.19 4.24 -7.23
N PHE A 95 6.93 4.13 -5.92
CA PHE A 95 6.12 5.08 -5.17
C PHE A 95 6.80 6.45 -4.92
N GLY A 96 8.05 6.62 -5.26
CA GLY A 96 8.73 7.91 -5.13
C GLY A 96 8.14 9.01 -6.01
N GLN A 97 8.58 10.25 -5.74
CA GLN A 97 8.30 11.44 -6.57
C GLN A 97 6.81 11.74 -6.76
N GLY A 98 6.05 11.69 -5.68
CA GLY A 98 4.63 12.05 -5.65
C GLY A 98 3.67 10.95 -6.10
N LYS A 99 4.15 9.79 -6.57
CA LYS A 99 3.27 8.69 -7.01
C LYS A 99 2.60 7.99 -5.85
N GLY A 100 3.32 7.78 -4.76
CA GLY A 100 2.76 7.21 -3.54
C GLY A 100 2.01 8.25 -2.74
N GLN A 101 0.93 7.83 -2.09
CA GLN A 101 0.17 8.66 -1.17
C GLN A 101 -0.13 7.86 0.09
N MET A 102 0.11 8.46 1.25
CA MET A 102 -0.21 7.87 2.55
C MET A 102 -1.24 8.72 3.28
N LEU A 103 -2.05 8.11 4.12
CA LEU A 103 -3.09 8.83 4.86
C LEU A 103 -2.56 9.23 6.24
N ILE A 104 -2.65 10.52 6.57
CA ILE A 104 -2.28 11.12 7.85
C ILE A 104 -3.42 12.02 8.29
N ASN A 105 -3.98 11.78 9.46
CA ASN A 105 -5.05 12.61 10.05
C ASN A 105 -6.18 12.91 9.04
N GLY A 106 -6.60 11.89 8.26
CA GLY A 106 -7.69 11.99 7.29
C GLY A 106 -7.33 12.67 5.96
N LYS A 107 -6.06 13.04 5.73
CA LYS A 107 -5.59 13.65 4.49
C LYS A 107 -4.49 12.84 3.82
N LEU A 108 -4.50 12.82 2.49
CA LEU A 108 -3.47 12.14 1.69
C LEU A 108 -2.21 13.02 1.56
N ALA A 109 -1.08 12.49 2.00
CA ALA A 109 0.24 13.09 1.89
C ALA A 109 1.02 12.39 0.75
N PRO A 110 1.43 13.09 -0.31
CA PRO A 110 2.23 12.51 -1.37
C PRO A 110 3.66 12.26 -0.91
N THR A 111 4.29 11.23 -1.46
CA THR A 111 5.73 11.01 -1.32
C THR A 111 6.52 12.11 -2.02
N ILE A 112 7.69 12.46 -1.51
CA ILE A 112 8.61 13.39 -2.16
C ILE A 112 10.01 12.79 -2.20
N GLY A 113 10.71 12.98 -3.32
CA GLY A 113 12.02 12.37 -3.53
C GLY A 113 11.96 10.86 -3.74
N SER A 114 13.08 10.20 -3.54
CA SER A 114 13.22 8.75 -3.70
C SER A 114 12.79 7.99 -2.46
N ILE A 115 12.21 6.81 -2.64
CA ILE A 115 12.02 5.85 -1.54
C ILE A 115 13.37 5.27 -1.16
N CYS A 116 13.75 5.37 0.11
CA CYS A 116 14.99 4.81 0.65
C CYS A 116 14.77 3.37 1.14
N MET A 117 15.84 2.73 1.66
CA MET A 117 15.78 1.36 2.16
C MET A 117 14.79 1.23 3.32
N ASP A 118 14.89 2.11 4.31
CA ASP A 118 14.18 2.00 5.58
C ASP A 118 13.26 3.20 5.89
N MET A 119 13.16 4.15 4.98
CA MET A 119 12.36 5.37 5.16
C MET A 119 11.94 5.98 3.82
N CYS A 120 10.93 6.83 3.87
CA CYS A 120 10.59 7.75 2.79
C CYS A 120 10.09 9.08 3.37
N MET A 121 9.97 10.07 2.50
CA MET A 121 9.55 11.40 2.86
C MET A 121 8.19 11.72 2.23
N LEU A 122 7.36 12.43 2.99
CA LEU A 122 6.03 12.86 2.61
C LEU A 122 5.94 14.39 2.68
N ASP A 123 5.31 14.99 1.73
CA ASP A 123 4.93 16.41 1.81
C ASP A 123 3.66 16.53 2.68
N VAL A 124 3.82 17.15 3.84
CA VAL A 124 2.74 17.41 4.80
C VAL A 124 2.48 18.91 4.98
N THR A 125 2.87 19.73 3.99
CA THR A 125 2.77 21.20 4.06
C THR A 125 1.35 21.67 4.39
N ASP A 126 0.35 21.06 3.77
CA ASP A 126 -1.07 21.43 3.94
C ASP A 126 -1.83 20.49 4.89
N ILE A 127 -1.07 19.73 5.71
CA ILE A 127 -1.61 18.74 6.65
C ILE A 127 -1.19 19.11 8.07
N VAL A 128 -2.13 19.12 8.99
CA VAL A 128 -1.82 19.21 10.42
C VAL A 128 -1.28 17.86 10.85
N ALA A 129 0.04 17.79 11.03
CA ALA A 129 0.75 16.57 11.40
C ALA A 129 1.86 16.91 12.39
N GLN A 130 2.18 15.94 13.26
CA GLN A 130 3.26 16.01 14.25
C GLN A 130 4.04 14.69 14.28
N GLU A 131 5.20 14.70 14.90
CA GLU A 131 5.97 13.49 15.15
C GLU A 131 5.14 12.51 15.99
N GLU A 132 5.33 11.20 15.77
CA GLU A 132 4.56 10.08 16.34
C GLU A 132 3.14 9.90 15.77
N ASP A 133 2.61 10.78 14.91
CA ASP A 133 1.33 10.55 14.26
C ASP A 133 1.35 9.25 13.45
N GLU A 134 0.26 8.48 13.51
CA GLU A 134 0.05 7.29 12.68
C GLU A 134 -0.09 7.64 11.21
N VAL A 135 0.51 6.82 10.37
CA VAL A 135 0.46 6.94 8.92
C VAL A 135 -0.03 5.62 8.33
N PHE A 136 -1.12 5.67 7.58
CA PHE A 136 -1.64 4.51 6.83
C PHE A 136 -0.99 4.47 5.46
N VAL A 137 -0.24 3.40 5.20
CA VAL A 137 0.64 3.31 4.02
C VAL A 137 -0.13 3.06 2.74
N PHE A 138 -1.12 2.17 2.80
CA PHE A 138 -2.01 1.86 1.67
C PHE A 138 -3.47 2.12 2.07
N PRO A 139 -3.92 3.39 2.10
CA PRO A 139 -5.32 3.70 2.43
C PRO A 139 -6.30 3.13 1.39
N ASP A 140 -5.87 3.01 0.15
CA ASP A 140 -6.55 2.33 -0.94
C ASP A 140 -5.51 1.53 -1.74
N ILE A 141 -5.48 0.22 -1.53
CA ILE A 141 -4.47 -0.65 -2.14
C ILE A 141 -4.65 -0.79 -3.67
N LYS A 142 -5.88 -0.65 -4.19
CA LYS A 142 -6.14 -0.70 -5.64
C LYS A 142 -5.52 0.51 -6.32
N ARG A 143 -5.81 1.71 -5.82
CA ARG A 143 -5.20 2.96 -6.31
C ARG A 143 -3.69 2.96 -6.16
N ALA A 144 -3.17 2.44 -5.06
CA ALA A 144 -1.73 2.32 -4.86
C ALA A 144 -1.10 1.42 -5.94
N ALA A 145 -1.69 0.28 -6.24
CA ALA A 145 -1.20 -0.62 -7.28
C ALA A 145 -1.25 0.03 -8.66
N GLU A 146 -2.35 0.69 -9.01
CA GLU A 146 -2.51 1.43 -10.26
C GLU A 146 -1.44 2.51 -10.44
N ALA A 147 -1.14 3.28 -9.39
CA ALA A 147 -0.17 4.38 -9.42
C ALA A 147 1.24 3.94 -9.85
N ILE A 148 1.59 2.68 -9.65
CA ILE A 148 2.90 2.13 -10.02
C ILE A 148 2.84 1.03 -11.09
N GLY A 149 1.65 0.81 -11.69
CA GLY A 149 1.45 -0.15 -12.79
C GLY A 149 1.57 -1.61 -12.35
N THR A 150 0.96 -1.97 -11.23
CA THR A 150 0.94 -3.33 -10.69
C THR A 150 -0.46 -3.72 -10.20
N ILE A 151 -0.56 -4.85 -9.50
CA ILE A 151 -1.79 -5.38 -8.91
C ILE A 151 -1.71 -5.40 -7.38
N PRO A 152 -2.84 -5.29 -6.66
CA PRO A 152 -2.87 -5.35 -5.20
C PRO A 152 -2.18 -6.56 -4.60
N TYR A 153 -2.23 -7.72 -5.26
CA TYR A 153 -1.53 -8.93 -4.80
C TYR A 153 -0.02 -8.72 -4.65
N GLU A 154 0.61 -8.06 -5.62
CA GLU A 154 2.06 -7.81 -5.56
C GLU A 154 2.41 -6.95 -4.35
N LEU A 155 1.61 -5.92 -4.08
CA LEU A 155 1.83 -5.07 -2.90
C LEU A 155 1.68 -5.85 -1.60
N LEU A 156 0.66 -6.71 -1.48
CA LEU A 156 0.41 -7.51 -0.27
C LEU A 156 1.52 -8.53 -0.01
N VAL A 157 1.96 -9.26 -1.04
CA VAL A 157 2.96 -10.32 -0.86
C VAL A 157 4.39 -9.79 -0.69
N ASN A 158 4.65 -8.58 -1.14
CA ASN A 158 5.95 -7.93 -1.00
C ASN A 158 6.21 -7.34 0.38
N ILE A 159 5.20 -7.28 1.27
CA ILE A 159 5.42 -6.83 2.65
C ILE A 159 6.38 -7.77 3.35
N SER A 160 7.58 -7.26 3.64
CA SER A 160 8.69 -8.02 4.21
C SER A 160 8.34 -8.68 5.55
N SER A 161 8.94 -9.83 5.81
CA SER A 161 8.80 -10.53 7.11
C SER A 161 9.36 -9.73 8.29
N ARG A 162 10.21 -8.74 8.06
CA ARG A 162 10.72 -7.83 9.10
C ARG A 162 9.67 -6.86 9.63
N VAL A 163 8.60 -6.61 8.88
CA VAL A 163 7.47 -5.80 9.35
C VAL A 163 6.71 -6.58 10.40
N LYS A 164 6.59 -5.99 11.60
CA LYS A 164 5.87 -6.62 12.72
C LYS A 164 4.40 -6.81 12.37
N ARG A 165 3.87 -8.00 12.58
CA ARG A 165 2.45 -8.33 12.42
C ARG A 165 1.79 -8.45 13.78
N ILE A 166 0.67 -7.77 13.93
CA ILE A 166 -0.16 -7.80 15.14
C ILE A 166 -1.51 -8.36 14.71
N TYR A 167 -1.93 -9.43 15.35
CA TYR A 167 -3.19 -10.11 15.07
C TYR A 167 -4.22 -9.71 16.11
N PHE A 168 -5.42 -9.36 15.64
CA PHE A 168 -6.58 -9.09 16.48
C PHE A 168 -7.61 -10.18 16.22
N TYR A 169 -8.25 -10.65 17.27
CA TYR A 169 -9.37 -11.58 17.20
C TYR A 169 -10.58 -10.84 17.76
N GLU A 170 -11.65 -10.76 16.96
CA GLU A 170 -12.94 -10.22 17.34
C GLU A 170 -13.87 -11.36 17.82
#